data_ef67b0011c1455041a931aecee03f27b
#
_entry.id   ef67b0011c1455041a931aecee03f27b
#
_cell.length_a   1.000
_cell.length_b   1.000
_cell.length_c   1.000
_cell.angle_alpha   90.00
_cell.angle_beta   90.00
_cell.angle_gamma   90.00
#
_symmetry.space_group_name_H-M   'P 1'
#
loop_
_entity.id
_entity.type
_entity.pdbx_description
1 polymer ?
#
loop_
_entity_poly.entity_id
_entity_poly.type
_entity_poly.pdbx_seq_one_letter_code
_entity_poly.pdbx_strand_id
1 'polypeptide(L)'
;MKLIANWKSVAKTAHSMWAFYASLFCLLLPEVIFWGFEVDTNPRIWWVLGVALLIYGIIGRLWDQGIDRTKMRSPWIVGVMALGLVVMLAMQHGTSLTNAVTGTSEPSVTAEIATPASAPAATASSDAAFLEIAVPFVGRWEGLRLEAYLDIVGVPTVCYGETKGVRLGDSYTKAECDEMLAREIISYRDRLRPAFTSQTLANRLPIPRDVAFTSLAYNVGVSGTSKSTAVRRLNEGSIAGACTALGWWNKAGGRVVRGLVNRRTEETELCMRGVA
;
A
#
# COMPACT_ATOMS: atom_id res chain seq x y z
N MET A 1 40.99 4.03 14.45
CA MET A 1 40.44 2.88 15.22
C MET A 1 41.21 1.62 14.82
N LYS A 2 41.84 0.91 15.76
CA LYS A 2 42.50 -0.39 15.45
C LYS A 2 41.48 -1.49 15.65
N LEU A 3 41.27 -2.32 14.62
CA LEU A 3 40.46 -3.54 14.72
C LEU A 3 41.14 -4.55 15.71
N ILE A 4 40.31 -5.30 16.44
CA ILE A 4 40.78 -6.35 17.37
C ILE A 4 41.56 -7.36 16.56
N ALA A 5 42.72 -7.84 17.11
CA ALA A 5 43.63 -8.77 16.41
C ALA A 5 42.94 -10.03 15.83
N ASN A 6 41.83 -10.47 16.43
CA ASN A 6 41.07 -11.68 16.04
C ASN A 6 39.75 -11.38 15.33
N TRP A 7 39.57 -10.19 14.73
CA TRP A 7 38.29 -9.76 14.15
C TRP A 7 37.71 -10.77 13.13
N LYS A 8 38.53 -11.41 12.32
CA LYS A 8 38.11 -12.42 11.33
C LYS A 8 37.49 -13.65 11.97
N SER A 9 38.04 -14.10 13.12
CA SER A 9 37.48 -15.21 13.88
C SER A 9 36.16 -14.82 14.55
N VAL A 10 36.11 -13.64 15.16
CA VAL A 10 34.90 -13.10 15.80
C VAL A 10 33.77 -12.92 14.77
N ALA A 11 34.08 -12.42 13.58
CA ALA A 11 33.08 -12.23 12.52
C ALA A 11 32.48 -13.59 12.03
N LYS A 12 33.23 -14.69 12.11
CA LYS A 12 32.75 -16.00 11.67
C LYS A 12 32.10 -16.85 12.77
N THR A 13 32.40 -16.61 14.04
CA THR A 13 32.02 -17.52 15.13
C THR A 13 31.07 -16.90 16.18
N ALA A 14 31.00 -15.58 16.29
CA ALA A 14 30.14 -14.95 17.28
C ALA A 14 28.66 -14.98 16.87
N HIS A 15 27.78 -15.52 17.73
CA HIS A 15 26.32 -15.56 17.50
C HIS A 15 25.72 -14.17 17.21
N SER A 16 26.22 -13.14 17.88
CA SER A 16 25.81 -11.75 17.65
C SER A 16 26.11 -11.28 16.23
N MET A 17 27.22 -11.72 15.63
CA MET A 17 27.56 -11.39 14.24
C MET A 17 26.62 -12.07 13.25
N TRP A 18 26.25 -13.34 13.50
CA TRP A 18 25.26 -14.03 12.68
C TRP A 18 23.87 -13.38 12.76
N ALA A 19 23.48 -12.87 13.93
CA ALA A 19 22.25 -12.11 14.07
C ALA A 19 22.28 -10.81 13.25
N PHE A 20 23.42 -10.10 13.21
CA PHE A 20 23.59 -8.93 12.34
C PHE A 20 23.53 -9.28 10.84
N TYR A 21 24.18 -10.37 10.43
CA TYR A 21 24.10 -10.80 9.02
C TYR A 21 22.69 -11.20 8.63
N ALA A 22 21.97 -11.92 9.50
CA ALA A 22 20.58 -12.30 9.28
C ALA A 22 19.66 -11.06 9.25
N SER A 23 19.88 -10.08 10.13
CA SER A 23 19.16 -8.80 10.10
C SER A 23 19.36 -8.06 8.79
N LEU A 24 20.61 -7.89 8.35
CA LEU A 24 20.93 -7.24 7.08
C LEU A 24 20.30 -7.98 5.89
N PHE A 25 20.34 -9.32 5.91
CA PHE A 25 19.72 -10.15 4.89
C PHE A 25 18.20 -9.93 4.84
N CYS A 26 17.50 -9.91 5.99
CA CYS A 26 16.09 -9.65 6.07
C CYS A 26 15.70 -8.25 5.57
N LEU A 27 16.56 -7.25 5.75
CA LEU A 27 16.31 -5.89 5.29
C LEU A 27 16.52 -5.73 3.78
N LEU A 28 17.47 -6.47 3.19
CA LEU A 28 17.81 -6.36 1.77
C LEU A 28 17.04 -7.36 0.88
N LEU A 29 16.63 -8.50 1.43
CA LEU A 29 16.00 -9.57 0.65
C LEU A 29 14.71 -9.16 -0.07
N PRO A 30 13.80 -8.36 0.52
CA PRO A 30 12.59 -7.90 -0.18
C PRO A 30 12.90 -7.12 -1.45
N GLU A 31 13.91 -6.25 -1.39
CA GLU A 31 14.36 -5.46 -2.54
C GLU A 31 14.94 -6.35 -3.65
N VAL A 32 15.76 -7.34 -3.27
CA VAL A 32 16.34 -8.30 -4.23
C VAL A 32 15.27 -9.16 -4.88
N ILE A 33 14.27 -9.62 -4.12
CA ILE A 33 13.14 -10.40 -4.64
C ILE A 33 12.29 -9.54 -5.58
N PHE A 34 11.99 -8.30 -5.21
CA PHE A 34 11.24 -7.38 -6.07
C PHE A 34 11.97 -7.11 -7.39
N TRP A 35 13.28 -6.81 -7.34
CA TRP A 35 14.08 -6.55 -8.55
C TRP A 35 14.29 -7.78 -9.44
N GLY A 36 14.39 -8.99 -8.86
CA GLY A 36 14.68 -10.22 -9.60
C GLY A 36 13.47 -10.99 -10.09
N PHE A 37 12.35 -10.91 -9.40
CA PHE A 37 11.17 -11.76 -9.63
C PHE A 37 9.85 -10.99 -9.75
N GLU A 38 9.87 -9.66 -9.62
CA GLU A 38 8.68 -8.78 -9.61
C GLU A 38 7.60 -9.21 -8.58
N VAL A 39 8.02 -9.95 -7.53
CA VAL A 39 7.14 -10.43 -6.48
C VAL A 39 7.13 -9.42 -5.34
N ASP A 40 5.97 -8.83 -5.09
CA ASP A 40 5.77 -7.88 -3.99
C ASP A 40 5.61 -8.66 -2.66
N THR A 41 6.63 -8.60 -1.82
CA THR A 41 6.62 -9.19 -0.48
C THR A 41 6.26 -8.12 0.54
N ASN A 42 5.49 -8.46 1.58
CA ASN A 42 5.10 -7.48 2.60
C ASN A 42 6.34 -6.93 3.34
N PRO A 43 6.79 -5.70 3.04
CA PRO A 43 8.04 -5.16 3.56
C PRO A 43 8.02 -4.98 5.08
N ARG A 44 6.84 -4.84 5.70
CA ARG A 44 6.69 -4.66 7.16
C ARG A 44 7.11 -5.90 7.93
N ILE A 45 6.84 -7.10 7.42
CA ILE A 45 7.21 -8.36 8.09
C ILE A 45 8.73 -8.51 8.09
N TRP A 46 9.37 -8.24 6.95
CA TRP A 46 10.80 -8.29 6.79
C TRP A 46 11.52 -7.25 7.65
N TRP A 47 10.95 -6.04 7.73
CA TRP A 47 11.48 -4.98 8.58
C TRP A 47 11.41 -5.32 10.07
N VAL A 48 10.26 -5.81 10.54
CA VAL A 48 10.08 -6.23 11.95
C VAL A 48 11.05 -7.35 12.31
N LEU A 49 11.19 -8.36 11.44
CA LEU A 49 12.13 -9.46 11.66
C LEU A 49 13.58 -8.99 11.67
N GLY A 50 13.95 -8.12 10.74
CA GLY A 50 15.30 -7.53 10.67
C GLY A 50 15.63 -6.73 11.94
N VAL A 51 14.73 -5.89 12.41
CA VAL A 51 14.90 -5.11 13.65
C VAL A 51 14.96 -6.01 14.89
N ALA A 52 14.12 -7.04 14.97
CA ALA A 52 14.16 -7.99 16.09
C ALA A 52 15.51 -8.74 16.16
N LEU A 53 16.03 -9.17 15.02
CA LEU A 53 17.36 -9.81 14.94
C LEU A 53 18.49 -8.85 15.28
N LEU A 54 18.38 -7.58 14.89
CA LEU A 54 19.34 -6.54 15.25
C LEU A 54 19.37 -6.33 16.77
N ILE A 55 18.21 -6.20 17.41
CA ILE A 55 18.08 -6.04 18.87
C ILE A 55 18.66 -7.27 19.59
N TYR A 56 18.34 -8.47 19.11
CA TYR A 56 18.90 -9.71 19.64
C TYR A 56 20.42 -9.72 19.56
N GLY A 57 20.99 -9.30 18.44
CA GLY A 57 22.43 -9.18 18.25
C GLY A 57 23.09 -8.19 19.18
N ILE A 58 22.43 -7.06 19.49
CA ILE A 58 22.90 -6.04 20.45
C ILE A 58 22.85 -6.61 21.88
N ILE A 59 21.73 -7.20 22.29
CA ILE A 59 21.58 -7.80 23.63
C ILE A 59 22.61 -8.91 23.83
N GLY A 60 22.81 -9.77 22.82
CA GLY A 60 23.81 -10.82 22.88
C GLY A 60 25.26 -10.33 23.01
N ARG A 61 25.54 -9.05 22.68
CA ARG A 61 26.84 -8.43 22.92
C ARG A 61 26.98 -7.83 24.33
N LEU A 62 25.85 -7.46 24.94
CA LEU A 62 25.84 -6.88 26.28
C LEU A 62 25.89 -7.97 27.38
N TRP A 63 25.49 -9.19 27.03
CA TRP A 63 25.63 -10.34 27.93
C TRP A 63 27.07 -10.85 27.86
N ASP A 64 27.72 -10.95 29.02
CA ASP A 64 29.07 -11.54 29.14
C ASP A 64 29.01 -13.02 28.77
N GLN A 65 29.30 -13.28 27.51
CA GLN A 65 29.46 -14.64 26.99
C GLN A 65 30.86 -15.09 27.38
N GLY A 66 30.99 -15.74 28.54
CA GLY A 66 32.17 -16.53 28.86
C GLY A 66 32.46 -17.48 27.69
N ILE A 67 33.38 -17.07 26.81
CA ILE A 67 33.64 -17.72 25.54
C ILE A 67 34.42 -19.02 25.83
N ASP A 68 33.70 -20.07 26.12
CA ASP A 68 34.25 -21.43 26.07
C ASP A 68 34.24 -21.88 24.61
N ARG A 69 35.40 -21.78 23.97
CA ARG A 69 35.64 -21.96 22.52
C ARG A 69 35.37 -23.37 22.00
N THR A 70 35.05 -24.33 22.84
CA THR A 70 34.94 -25.76 22.46
C THR A 70 33.50 -26.22 22.22
N LYS A 71 32.48 -25.40 22.52
CA LYS A 71 31.07 -25.81 22.53
C LYS A 71 30.16 -25.05 21.56
N MET A 72 30.67 -24.38 20.55
CA MET A 72 29.88 -23.48 19.71
C MET A 72 29.55 -24.06 18.33
N ARG A 73 28.78 -25.14 18.34
CA ARG A 73 27.95 -25.56 17.21
C ARG A 73 26.60 -26.08 17.76
N SER A 74 25.71 -25.19 18.14
CA SER A 74 24.34 -25.61 18.38
C SER A 74 23.61 -25.64 17.03
N PRO A 75 23.28 -26.80 16.48
CA PRO A 75 22.55 -26.95 15.24
C PRO A 75 21.10 -26.36 15.38
N TRP A 76 20.69 -26.08 16.61
CA TRP A 76 19.37 -25.54 16.95
C TRP A 76 19.12 -24.17 16.36
N ILE A 77 20.10 -23.29 16.29
CA ILE A 77 19.91 -21.93 15.78
C ILE A 77 19.71 -21.95 14.27
N VAL A 78 20.44 -22.79 13.55
CA VAL A 78 20.26 -22.99 12.11
C VAL A 78 18.90 -23.64 11.85
N GLY A 79 18.46 -24.58 12.70
CA GLY A 79 17.14 -25.21 12.62
C GLY A 79 15.99 -24.24 12.85
N VAL A 80 16.08 -23.36 13.86
CA VAL A 80 15.05 -22.33 14.14
C VAL A 80 14.98 -21.30 13.03
N MET A 81 16.11 -20.89 12.46
CA MET A 81 16.14 -19.97 11.32
C MET A 81 15.55 -20.62 10.05
N ALA A 82 15.89 -21.88 9.77
CA ALA A 82 15.33 -22.61 8.64
C ALA A 82 13.81 -22.86 8.81
N LEU A 83 13.37 -23.20 10.03
CA LEU A 83 11.97 -23.41 10.34
C LEU A 83 11.17 -22.08 10.22
N GLY A 84 11.73 -20.97 10.69
CA GLY A 84 11.15 -19.65 10.52
C GLY A 84 10.98 -19.27 9.05
N LEU A 85 11.96 -19.57 8.21
CA LEU A 85 11.91 -19.34 6.76
C LEU A 85 10.82 -20.20 6.09
N VAL A 86 10.74 -21.49 6.45
CA VAL A 86 9.73 -22.42 5.92
C VAL A 86 8.32 -22.00 6.32
N VAL A 87 8.10 -21.62 7.58
CA VAL A 87 6.80 -21.11 8.06
C VAL A 87 6.41 -19.81 7.36
N MET A 88 7.38 -18.91 7.12
CA MET A 88 7.14 -17.66 6.37
C MET A 88 6.76 -17.92 4.91
N LEU A 89 7.46 -18.83 4.23
CA LEU A 89 7.13 -19.24 2.86
C LEU A 89 5.77 -19.94 2.79
N ALA A 90 5.43 -20.78 3.78
CA ALA A 90 4.12 -21.42 3.87
C ALA A 90 2.98 -20.43 4.11
N MET A 91 3.20 -19.39 4.91
CA MET A 91 2.19 -18.33 5.11
C MET A 91 2.00 -17.44 3.88
N GLN A 92 3.00 -17.28 3.02
CA GLN A 92 2.86 -16.56 1.75
C GLN A 92 2.11 -17.38 0.69
N HIS A 93 2.20 -18.70 0.73
CA HIS A 93 1.51 -19.61 -0.22
C HIS A 93 0.16 -20.11 0.29
N GLY A 94 -0.22 -19.86 1.55
CA GLY A 94 -1.44 -20.35 2.18
C GLY A 94 -2.76 -19.81 1.64
N THR A 95 -2.75 -18.88 0.70
CA THR A 95 -3.96 -18.34 0.04
C THR A 95 -4.29 -18.96 -1.32
N SER A 96 -3.45 -19.90 -1.81
CA SER A 96 -3.62 -20.50 -3.15
C SER A 96 -4.07 -21.97 -3.17
N LEU A 97 -4.28 -22.61 -2.02
CA LEU A 97 -4.54 -24.06 -1.98
C LEU A 97 -6.00 -24.46 -1.70
N THR A 98 -6.95 -23.54 -1.62
CA THR A 98 -8.36 -23.87 -1.39
C THR A 98 -9.24 -23.90 -2.66
N ASN A 99 -8.69 -23.64 -3.86
CA ASN A 99 -9.48 -23.62 -5.10
C ASN A 99 -9.16 -24.76 -6.09
N ALA A 100 -8.53 -25.84 -5.66
CA ALA A 100 -8.11 -26.94 -6.55
C ALA A 100 -8.74 -28.29 -6.22
N VAL A 101 -9.96 -28.35 -5.71
CA VAL A 101 -10.75 -29.61 -5.64
C VAL A 101 -12.23 -29.30 -5.84
N THR A 102 -12.67 -29.20 -7.06
CA THR A 102 -13.94 -29.76 -7.58
C THR A 102 -13.91 -29.64 -9.10
N GLY A 103 -13.44 -30.70 -9.73
CA GLY A 103 -13.68 -30.91 -11.15
C GLY A 103 -15.01 -31.62 -11.31
N THR A 104 -15.85 -31.13 -12.19
CA THR A 104 -16.76 -31.98 -12.97
C THR A 104 -17.26 -31.23 -14.21
N SER A 105 -16.87 -31.79 -15.37
CA SER A 105 -17.60 -31.95 -16.63
C SER A 105 -18.29 -30.76 -17.28
N GLU A 106 -17.75 -30.44 -18.46
CA GLU A 106 -18.46 -29.80 -19.58
C GLU A 106 -19.75 -30.54 -19.98
N PRO A 107 -20.67 -29.79 -20.59
CA PRO A 107 -21.00 -30.13 -21.98
C PRO A 107 -20.99 -28.91 -22.92
N SER A 108 -20.45 -29.17 -24.09
CA SER A 108 -20.48 -28.36 -25.29
C SER A 108 -21.90 -27.98 -25.71
N VAL A 109 -22.16 -26.68 -25.92
CA VAL A 109 -23.29 -26.21 -26.76
C VAL A 109 -22.83 -25.05 -27.64
N THR A 110 -22.92 -25.32 -28.92
CA THR A 110 -22.99 -24.48 -30.11
C THR A 110 -22.99 -22.98 -29.94
N ALA A 111 -22.07 -22.36 -30.69
CA ALA A 111 -21.97 -20.94 -30.95
C ALA A 111 -23.24 -20.38 -31.60
N GLU A 112 -23.86 -19.42 -30.95
CA GLU A 112 -24.77 -18.47 -31.56
C GLU A 112 -24.14 -17.09 -31.47
N ILE A 113 -23.91 -16.49 -32.63
CA ILE A 113 -23.31 -15.15 -32.80
C ILE A 113 -24.34 -14.14 -32.32
N ALA A 114 -24.22 -13.68 -31.09
CA ALA A 114 -24.96 -12.50 -30.60
C ALA A 114 -24.01 -11.30 -30.68
N THR A 115 -24.41 -10.33 -31.48
CA THR A 115 -23.86 -8.98 -31.66
C THR A 115 -23.57 -8.33 -30.29
N PRO A 116 -22.37 -7.73 -30.04
CA PRO A 116 -22.12 -7.07 -28.77
C PRO A 116 -22.93 -5.79 -28.66
N ALA A 117 -23.93 -5.82 -27.80
CA ALA A 117 -24.69 -4.64 -27.43
C ALA A 117 -23.84 -3.70 -26.55
N SER A 118 -23.56 -2.56 -27.10
CA SER A 118 -23.44 -1.21 -26.51
C SER A 118 -23.36 -1.09 -24.97
N ALA A 119 -22.17 -1.31 -24.38
CA ALA A 119 -21.92 -0.98 -22.98
C ALA A 119 -20.86 0.12 -22.69
N PRO A 120 -20.31 0.89 -23.65
CA PRO A 120 -19.32 1.91 -23.31
C PRO A 120 -19.88 3.32 -23.03
N ALA A 121 -21.09 3.65 -23.43
CA ALA A 121 -21.61 5.04 -23.33
C ALA A 121 -22.08 5.43 -21.91
N ALA A 122 -22.65 4.51 -21.14
CA ALA A 122 -23.17 4.80 -19.79
C ALA A 122 -22.05 4.92 -18.73
N THR A 123 -20.99 4.16 -18.83
CA THR A 123 -19.80 4.25 -17.96
C THR A 123 -19.02 5.54 -18.22
N ALA A 124 -18.79 5.91 -19.47
CA ALA A 124 -18.10 7.14 -19.83
C ALA A 124 -18.82 8.40 -19.33
N SER A 125 -20.16 8.43 -19.39
CA SER A 125 -20.98 9.54 -18.86
C SER A 125 -20.91 9.62 -17.33
N SER A 126 -20.89 8.48 -16.64
CA SER A 126 -20.77 8.41 -15.17
C SER A 126 -19.39 8.86 -14.68
N ASP A 127 -18.33 8.50 -15.40
CA ASP A 127 -16.97 8.89 -15.05
C ASP A 127 -16.72 10.38 -15.33
N ALA A 128 -17.27 10.93 -16.40
CA ALA A 128 -17.19 12.35 -16.69
C ALA A 128 -17.84 13.20 -15.56
N ALA A 129 -19.07 12.86 -15.14
CA ALA A 129 -19.73 13.55 -14.05
C ALA A 129 -19.00 13.40 -12.70
N PHE A 130 -18.37 12.26 -12.46
CA PHE A 130 -17.52 12.04 -11.29
C PHE A 130 -16.27 12.92 -11.34
N LEU A 131 -15.55 12.96 -12.47
CA LEU A 131 -14.31 13.72 -12.66
C LEU A 131 -14.56 15.23 -12.62
N GLU A 132 -15.71 15.72 -13.04
CA GLU A 132 -16.09 17.13 -12.94
C GLU A 132 -16.03 17.64 -11.48
N ILE A 133 -16.33 16.79 -10.51
CA ILE A 133 -16.23 17.12 -9.07
C ILE A 133 -14.86 16.70 -8.52
N ALA A 134 -14.35 15.52 -8.90
CA ALA A 134 -13.18 14.93 -8.28
C ALA A 134 -11.88 15.66 -8.61
N VAL A 135 -11.67 16.08 -9.86
CA VAL A 135 -10.44 16.75 -10.29
C VAL A 135 -10.23 18.07 -9.56
N PRO A 136 -11.18 19.03 -9.56
CA PRO A 136 -10.98 20.27 -8.82
C PRO A 136 -10.96 20.04 -7.30
N PHE A 137 -11.66 19.03 -6.77
CA PHE A 137 -11.68 18.73 -5.35
C PHE A 137 -10.33 18.19 -4.86
N VAL A 138 -9.75 17.19 -5.54
CA VAL A 138 -8.46 16.61 -5.16
C VAL A 138 -7.32 17.55 -5.50
N GLY A 139 -7.32 18.14 -6.70
CA GLY A 139 -6.22 18.98 -7.21
C GLY A 139 -5.86 20.16 -6.30
N ARG A 140 -6.83 20.77 -5.61
CA ARG A 140 -6.52 21.87 -4.67
C ARG A 140 -5.76 21.43 -3.42
N TRP A 141 -5.79 20.13 -3.07
CA TRP A 141 -5.05 19.59 -1.93
C TRP A 141 -3.65 19.12 -2.31
N GLU A 142 -3.41 18.78 -3.59
CA GLU A 142 -2.13 18.24 -4.05
C GLU A 142 -1.13 19.33 -4.46
N GLY A 143 -1.61 20.52 -4.81
CA GLY A 143 -0.77 21.62 -5.25
C GLY A 143 -0.28 21.47 -6.69
N LEU A 144 -0.57 22.45 -7.54
CA LEU A 144 -0.23 22.44 -8.96
C LEU A 144 1.16 23.05 -9.21
N ARG A 145 2.03 22.34 -9.92
CA ARG A 145 3.28 22.85 -10.48
C ARG A 145 3.37 22.52 -11.96
N LEU A 146 3.39 23.53 -12.81
CA LEU A 146 3.40 23.37 -14.27
C LEU A 146 4.78 23.03 -14.83
N GLU A 147 5.83 23.33 -14.09
CA GLU A 147 7.22 23.04 -14.44
C GLU A 147 7.76 21.91 -13.57
N ALA A 148 8.50 21.00 -14.19
CA ALA A 148 9.12 19.88 -13.48
C ALA A 148 10.18 20.36 -12.49
N TYR A 149 10.13 19.84 -11.28
CA TYR A 149 11.05 20.12 -10.20
C TYR A 149 11.55 18.82 -9.56
N LEU A 150 12.62 18.91 -8.79
CA LEU A 150 13.03 17.78 -7.94
C LEU A 150 12.25 17.83 -6.63
N ASP A 151 11.63 16.73 -6.27
CA ASP A 151 11.02 16.57 -4.96
C ASP A 151 12.08 16.45 -3.85
N ILE A 152 11.65 16.25 -2.60
CA ILE A 152 12.56 16.16 -1.44
C ILE A 152 13.52 14.96 -1.46
N VAL A 153 13.25 13.96 -2.30
CA VAL A 153 14.09 12.77 -2.49
C VAL A 153 14.82 12.79 -3.85
N GLY A 154 14.72 13.89 -4.59
CA GLY A 154 15.44 14.11 -5.85
C GLY A 154 14.77 13.48 -7.07
N VAL A 155 13.49 13.14 -7.02
CA VAL A 155 12.73 12.59 -8.14
C VAL A 155 12.10 13.73 -8.96
N PRO A 156 12.28 13.77 -10.30
CA PRO A 156 11.58 14.73 -11.16
C PRO A 156 10.06 14.58 -11.03
N THR A 157 9.39 15.64 -10.65
CA THR A 157 7.96 15.68 -10.32
C THR A 157 7.31 16.88 -10.98
N VAL A 158 6.08 16.74 -11.46
CA VAL A 158 5.34 17.83 -12.12
C VAL A 158 3.84 17.73 -11.83
N CYS A 159 3.08 18.70 -12.22
CA CYS A 159 1.62 18.76 -12.09
C CYS A 159 1.16 18.62 -10.63
N TYR A 160 0.42 17.60 -10.31
CA TYR A 160 -0.10 17.29 -8.97
C TYR A 160 0.69 16.16 -8.28
N GLY A 161 1.99 16.04 -8.60
CA GLY A 161 2.84 14.99 -8.03
C GLY A 161 3.15 13.85 -9.00
N GLU A 162 2.90 14.02 -10.31
CA GLU A 162 3.25 13.01 -11.32
C GLU A 162 4.77 12.88 -11.45
N THR A 163 5.25 11.65 -11.48
CA THR A 163 6.68 11.34 -11.58
C THR A 163 7.02 10.45 -12.77
N LYS A 164 6.02 9.73 -13.33
CA LYS A 164 6.25 8.78 -14.41
C LYS A 164 6.64 9.47 -15.71
N GLY A 165 7.84 9.19 -16.19
CA GLY A 165 8.34 9.72 -17.46
C GLY A 165 8.71 11.21 -17.40
N VAL A 166 8.63 11.87 -16.25
CA VAL A 166 8.95 13.29 -16.06
C VAL A 166 10.45 13.49 -16.08
N ARG A 167 10.89 14.54 -16.77
CA ARG A 167 12.29 14.99 -16.83
C ARG A 167 12.38 16.46 -16.40
N LEU A 168 13.51 16.83 -15.81
CA LEU A 168 13.76 18.25 -15.52
C LEU A 168 13.75 19.05 -16.83
N GLY A 169 13.04 20.17 -16.82
CA GLY A 169 12.80 21.01 -17.99
C GLY A 169 11.47 20.74 -18.70
N ASP A 170 10.77 19.67 -18.36
CA ASP A 170 9.41 19.44 -18.85
C ASP A 170 8.46 20.51 -18.27
N SER A 171 7.54 20.99 -19.10
CA SER A 171 6.46 21.89 -18.69
C SER A 171 5.14 21.44 -19.29
N TYR A 172 4.08 21.63 -18.54
CA TYR A 172 2.73 21.20 -18.90
C TYR A 172 1.73 22.32 -18.69
N THR A 173 0.66 22.32 -19.45
CA THR A 173 -0.50 23.19 -19.21
C THR A 173 -1.33 22.66 -18.04
N LYS A 174 -2.14 23.53 -17.45
CA LYS A 174 -3.09 23.09 -16.41
C LYS A 174 -4.03 21.98 -16.92
N ALA A 175 -4.47 22.05 -18.17
CA ALA A 175 -5.35 21.03 -18.76
C ALA A 175 -4.68 19.65 -18.82
N GLU A 176 -3.43 19.59 -19.25
CA GLU A 176 -2.64 18.33 -19.28
C GLU A 176 -2.43 17.78 -17.86
N CYS A 177 -2.18 18.66 -16.89
CA CYS A 177 -2.08 18.27 -15.49
C CYS A 177 -3.41 17.73 -14.94
N ASP A 178 -4.52 18.37 -15.27
CA ASP A 178 -5.85 17.92 -14.85
C ASP A 178 -6.20 16.55 -15.49
N GLU A 179 -5.80 16.30 -16.73
CA GLU A 179 -5.96 15.00 -17.37
C GLU A 179 -5.11 13.90 -16.70
N MET A 180 -3.86 14.20 -16.31
CA MET A 180 -3.01 13.28 -15.55
C MET A 180 -3.65 12.93 -14.22
N LEU A 181 -4.10 13.95 -13.48
CA LEU A 181 -4.81 13.77 -12.21
C LEU A 181 -6.10 12.95 -12.37
N ALA A 182 -6.86 13.22 -13.43
CA ALA A 182 -8.10 12.49 -13.72
C ALA A 182 -7.86 10.99 -13.89
N ARG A 183 -6.82 10.61 -14.66
CA ARG A 183 -6.43 9.20 -14.83
C ARG A 183 -6.05 8.54 -13.51
N GLU A 184 -5.27 9.24 -12.69
CA GLU A 184 -4.88 8.75 -11.36
C GLU A 184 -6.10 8.58 -10.45
N ILE A 185 -6.99 9.57 -10.38
CA ILE A 185 -8.21 9.52 -9.55
C ILE A 185 -9.09 8.32 -9.95
N ILE A 186 -9.29 8.06 -11.24
CA ILE A 186 -10.04 6.89 -11.71
C ILE A 186 -9.36 5.60 -11.27
N SER A 187 -8.04 5.51 -11.40
CA SER A 187 -7.29 4.35 -10.92
C SER A 187 -7.47 4.10 -9.41
N TYR A 188 -7.47 5.15 -8.59
CA TYR A 188 -7.74 5.01 -7.14
C TYR A 188 -9.18 4.59 -6.86
N ARG A 189 -10.15 5.17 -7.57
CA ARG A 189 -11.57 4.82 -7.48
C ARG A 189 -11.80 3.35 -7.81
N ASP A 190 -11.28 2.86 -8.92
CA ASP A 190 -11.45 1.48 -9.38
C ASP A 190 -10.85 0.48 -8.40
N ARG A 191 -9.67 0.77 -7.88
CA ARG A 191 -9.04 -0.07 -6.85
C ARG A 191 -9.75 -0.03 -5.50
N LEU A 192 -10.50 1.03 -5.19
CA LEU A 192 -11.27 1.14 -3.97
C LEU A 192 -12.63 0.43 -4.07
N ARG A 193 -13.27 0.43 -5.25
CA ARG A 193 -14.62 -0.10 -5.47
C ARG A 193 -14.84 -1.53 -4.95
N PRO A 194 -13.89 -2.47 -5.05
CA PRO A 194 -14.05 -3.81 -4.48
C PRO A 194 -14.24 -3.87 -2.96
N ALA A 195 -13.91 -2.79 -2.23
CA ALA A 195 -14.14 -2.71 -0.79
C ALA A 195 -15.62 -2.43 -0.43
N PHE A 196 -16.44 -2.02 -1.41
CA PHE A 196 -17.85 -1.74 -1.21
C PHE A 196 -18.71 -2.95 -1.62
N THR A 197 -19.78 -3.19 -0.86
CA THR A 197 -20.79 -4.20 -1.24
C THR A 197 -21.56 -3.75 -2.47
N SER A 198 -22.17 -4.71 -3.20
CA SER A 198 -23.02 -4.41 -4.36
C SER A 198 -24.17 -3.44 -3.99
N GLN A 199 -24.75 -3.62 -2.79
CA GLN A 199 -25.79 -2.72 -2.28
C GLN A 199 -25.27 -1.31 -2.02
N THR A 200 -24.02 -1.16 -1.53
CA THR A 200 -23.39 0.15 -1.33
C THR A 200 -23.12 0.82 -2.66
N LEU A 201 -22.56 0.11 -3.62
CA LEU A 201 -22.29 0.63 -4.96
C LEU A 201 -23.57 1.11 -5.66
N ALA A 202 -24.67 0.36 -5.52
CA ALA A 202 -25.94 0.67 -6.18
C ALA A 202 -26.72 1.82 -5.52
N ASN A 203 -26.70 1.89 -4.18
CA ASN A 203 -27.69 2.71 -3.47
C ASN A 203 -27.09 3.70 -2.46
N ARG A 204 -25.80 3.61 -2.11
CA ARG A 204 -25.23 4.39 -1.01
C ARG A 204 -24.02 5.23 -1.41
N LEU A 205 -23.62 5.14 -2.70
CA LEU A 205 -22.42 5.80 -3.20
C LEU A 205 -22.74 6.76 -4.36
N PRO A 206 -23.59 7.81 -4.14
CA PRO A 206 -23.77 8.85 -5.13
C PRO A 206 -22.44 9.57 -5.39
N ILE A 207 -22.32 10.24 -6.55
CA ILE A 207 -21.08 10.86 -7.01
C ILE A 207 -20.36 11.68 -5.93
N PRO A 208 -20.99 12.60 -5.18
CA PRO A 208 -20.28 13.37 -4.16
C PRO A 208 -19.64 12.50 -3.07
N ARG A 209 -20.32 11.43 -2.67
CA ARG A 209 -19.80 10.48 -1.67
C ARG A 209 -18.69 9.62 -2.24
N ASP A 210 -18.81 9.16 -3.48
CA ASP A 210 -17.76 8.42 -4.19
C ASP A 210 -16.48 9.28 -4.29
N VAL A 211 -16.63 10.58 -4.63
CA VAL A 211 -15.48 11.52 -4.64
C VAL A 211 -14.83 11.65 -3.27
N ALA A 212 -15.61 11.78 -2.19
CA ALA A 212 -15.08 11.92 -0.83
C ALA A 212 -14.25 10.68 -0.41
N PHE A 213 -14.77 9.48 -0.66
CA PHE A 213 -14.06 8.23 -0.37
C PHE A 213 -12.83 8.04 -1.27
N THR A 214 -12.93 8.40 -2.54
CA THR A 214 -11.80 8.36 -3.49
C THR A 214 -10.71 9.36 -3.09
N SER A 215 -11.08 10.59 -2.66
CA SER A 215 -10.12 11.58 -2.13
C SER A 215 -9.39 11.07 -0.89
N LEU A 216 -10.10 10.41 0.04
CA LEU A 216 -9.45 9.75 1.18
C LEU A 216 -8.47 8.68 0.69
N ALA A 217 -8.86 7.81 -0.25
CA ALA A 217 -8.00 6.77 -0.78
C ALA A 217 -6.77 7.33 -1.50
N TYR A 218 -6.93 8.43 -2.23
CA TYR A 218 -5.83 9.14 -2.88
C TYR A 218 -4.80 9.63 -1.87
N ASN A 219 -5.25 10.16 -0.73
CA ASN A 219 -4.38 10.73 0.31
C ASN A 219 -3.73 9.70 1.23
N VAL A 220 -4.49 8.68 1.70
CA VAL A 220 -4.00 7.73 2.72
C VAL A 220 -3.75 6.32 2.17
N GLY A 221 -3.98 6.14 0.88
CA GLY A 221 -3.83 4.85 0.18
C GLY A 221 -5.10 4.00 0.20
N VAL A 222 -5.28 3.23 -0.87
CA VAL A 222 -6.44 2.33 -1.06
C VAL A 222 -6.54 1.30 0.07
N SER A 223 -5.42 0.68 0.46
CA SER A 223 -5.42 -0.35 1.51
C SER A 223 -5.89 0.16 2.87
N GLY A 224 -5.50 1.38 3.25
CA GLY A 224 -5.96 2.03 4.48
C GLY A 224 -7.45 2.32 4.44
N THR A 225 -7.89 2.93 3.35
CA THR A 225 -9.29 3.32 3.15
C THR A 225 -10.21 2.10 3.10
N SER A 226 -9.86 1.05 2.36
CA SER A 226 -10.65 -0.17 2.21
C SER A 226 -10.96 -0.84 3.55
N LYS A 227 -10.03 -0.80 4.48
CA LYS A 227 -10.15 -1.41 5.83
C LYS A 227 -10.68 -0.43 6.87
N SER A 228 -11.04 0.79 6.46
CA SER A 228 -11.45 1.85 7.39
C SER A 228 -12.84 1.59 7.99
N THR A 229 -13.06 2.17 9.17
CA THR A 229 -14.40 2.24 9.77
C THR A 229 -15.39 2.98 8.88
N ALA A 230 -14.94 3.93 8.06
CA ALA A 230 -15.77 4.65 7.12
C ALA A 230 -16.38 3.70 6.08
N VAL A 231 -15.56 2.87 5.40
CA VAL A 231 -16.04 1.88 4.42
C VAL A 231 -16.94 0.85 5.09
N ARG A 232 -16.55 0.32 6.25
CA ARG A 232 -17.37 -0.64 6.98
C ARG A 232 -18.78 -0.08 7.30
N ARG A 233 -18.86 1.11 7.87
CA ARG A 233 -20.14 1.76 8.21
C ARG A 233 -21.00 2.04 6.97
N LEU A 234 -20.37 2.44 5.87
CA LEU A 234 -21.11 2.66 4.61
C LEU A 234 -21.71 1.34 4.10
N ASN A 235 -20.97 0.26 4.16
CA ASN A 235 -21.45 -1.07 3.80
C ASN A 235 -22.59 -1.57 4.71
N GLU A 236 -22.56 -1.21 5.98
CA GLU A 236 -23.62 -1.50 6.95
C GLU A 236 -24.86 -0.60 6.79
N GLY A 237 -24.77 0.47 5.99
CA GLY A 237 -25.86 1.43 5.76
C GLY A 237 -25.87 2.63 6.72
N SER A 238 -24.91 2.74 7.61
CA SER A 238 -24.73 3.90 8.49
C SER A 238 -24.04 5.04 7.75
N ILE A 239 -24.76 5.73 6.87
CA ILE A 239 -24.19 6.74 5.95
C ILE A 239 -23.57 7.90 6.72
N ALA A 240 -24.32 8.53 7.63
CA ALA A 240 -23.80 9.64 8.43
C ALA A 240 -22.60 9.22 9.29
N GLY A 241 -22.66 8.02 9.88
CA GLY A 241 -21.55 7.45 10.63
C GLY A 241 -20.31 7.16 9.77
N ALA A 242 -20.50 6.76 8.51
CA ALA A 242 -19.43 6.54 7.54
C ALA A 242 -18.72 7.86 7.18
N CYS A 243 -19.50 8.90 6.84
CA CYS A 243 -18.99 10.23 6.52
C CYS A 243 -18.23 10.85 7.70
N THR A 244 -18.76 10.75 8.93
CA THR A 244 -18.08 11.22 10.15
C THR A 244 -16.75 10.50 10.35
N ALA A 245 -16.66 9.21 10.03
CA ALA A 245 -15.43 8.42 10.20
C ALA A 245 -14.30 8.80 9.23
N LEU A 246 -14.57 9.52 8.12
CA LEU A 246 -13.56 10.13 7.29
C LEU A 246 -12.71 11.12 8.09
N GLY A 247 -13.34 11.92 8.97
CA GLY A 247 -12.71 12.92 9.82
C GLY A 247 -11.63 12.37 10.76
N TRP A 248 -11.62 11.07 11.03
CA TRP A 248 -10.63 10.45 11.93
C TRP A 248 -9.25 10.29 11.30
N TRP A 249 -9.13 10.42 9.99
CA TRP A 249 -7.88 10.33 9.24
C TRP A 249 -7.11 11.66 9.18
N ASN A 250 -6.99 12.34 10.31
CA ASN A 250 -6.43 13.68 10.45
C ASN A 250 -5.04 13.71 11.11
N LYS A 251 -4.36 12.55 11.21
CA LYS A 251 -3.07 12.44 11.89
C LYS A 251 -1.95 12.02 10.94
N ALA A 252 -0.75 12.58 11.14
CA ALA A 252 0.50 12.10 10.58
C ALA A 252 1.54 12.00 11.69
N GLY A 253 2.32 10.90 11.72
CA GLY A 253 3.28 10.64 12.79
C GLY A 253 2.65 10.62 14.19
N GLY A 254 1.38 10.19 14.33
CA GLY A 254 0.62 10.16 15.60
C GLY A 254 0.06 11.52 16.05
N ARG A 255 0.37 12.62 15.38
CA ARG A 255 -0.05 13.98 15.73
C ARG A 255 -1.14 14.47 14.78
N VAL A 256 -2.11 15.23 15.30
CA VAL A 256 -3.14 15.90 14.48
C VAL A 256 -2.45 16.99 13.65
N VAL A 257 -2.75 16.99 12.34
CA VAL A 257 -2.21 17.92 11.35
C VAL A 257 -3.33 18.79 10.81
N ARG A 258 -3.20 20.12 10.95
CA ARG A 258 -4.25 21.08 10.57
C ARG A 258 -4.69 20.92 9.10
N GLY A 259 -3.75 20.73 8.17
CA GLY A 259 -4.08 20.53 6.75
C GLY A 259 -4.94 19.27 6.54
N LEU A 260 -4.63 18.18 7.26
CA LEU A 260 -5.45 16.96 7.22
C LEU A 260 -6.84 17.17 7.86
N VAL A 261 -6.93 17.94 8.95
CA VAL A 261 -8.24 18.29 9.55
C VAL A 261 -9.09 19.02 8.53
N ASN A 262 -8.57 20.05 7.87
CA ASN A 262 -9.31 20.82 6.87
C ASN A 262 -9.76 19.93 5.70
N ARG A 263 -8.88 19.11 5.14
CA ARG A 263 -9.20 18.17 4.06
C ARG A 263 -10.30 17.19 4.46
N ARG A 264 -10.21 16.61 5.65
CA ARG A 264 -11.24 15.69 6.20
C ARG A 264 -12.58 16.37 6.44
N THR A 265 -12.57 17.64 6.87
CA THR A 265 -13.81 18.43 7.03
C THR A 265 -14.52 18.54 5.69
N GLU A 266 -13.84 18.97 4.64
CA GLU A 266 -14.44 19.11 3.31
C GLU A 266 -14.87 17.76 2.70
N GLU A 267 -14.09 16.69 2.90
CA GLU A 267 -14.49 15.33 2.48
C GLU A 267 -15.75 14.86 3.23
N THR A 268 -15.84 15.15 4.54
CA THR A 268 -17.03 14.83 5.33
C THR A 268 -18.25 15.59 4.84
N GLU A 269 -18.13 16.89 4.57
CA GLU A 269 -19.18 17.72 4.03
C GLU A 269 -19.65 17.22 2.65
N LEU A 270 -18.70 16.89 1.76
CA LEU A 270 -19.01 16.34 0.45
C LEU A 270 -19.72 14.99 0.55
N CYS A 271 -19.26 14.12 1.45
CA CYS A 271 -19.84 12.81 1.74
C CYS A 271 -21.29 12.92 2.23
N MET A 272 -21.60 13.94 3.03
CA MET A 272 -22.93 14.18 3.59
C MET A 272 -23.93 14.75 2.59
N ARG A 273 -23.51 15.23 1.42
CA ARG A 273 -24.43 15.72 0.40
C ARG A 273 -25.40 14.62 -0.02
N GLY A 274 -26.68 14.87 0.06
CA GLY A 274 -27.72 13.89 -0.23
C GLY A 274 -27.98 12.87 0.90
N VAL A 275 -27.57 13.16 2.14
CA VAL A 275 -28.10 12.54 3.35
C VAL A 275 -29.27 13.38 3.76
N ALA A 276 -30.49 12.91 3.44
CA ALA A 276 -31.73 13.51 3.93
C ALA A 276 -32.02 13.06 5.36
#